data_a4bf5a0d6a6cf1f93e3b634da814ef27
#
_entry.id   a4bf5a0d6a6cf1f93e3b634da814ef27
#
_cell.length_a   1.000
_cell.length_b   1.000
_cell.length_c   1.000
_cell.angle_alpha   90.00
_cell.angle_beta   90.00
_cell.angle_gamma   90.00
#
_symmetry.space_group_name_H-M   'P 1'
#
loop_
_entity.id
_entity.type
_entity.pdbx_description
1 polymer ?
#
loop_
_entity_poly.entity_id
_entity_poly.type
_entity_poly.pdbx_seq_one_letter_code
_entity_poly.pdbx_strand_id
1 'polypeptide(L)'
;NMYTVYSRMGFDFAGPMIGKAKTSAKIEFDFRGNGNDNLSALRLRHAYFNFDWGKDKLLVGQTSHPFFGEVSPQILNLNTGSPFQPFGRAPQIRYRRNSGPLQFQLAAVWQSQFKSHGPTADDGTGKGNARNQYPHKNSNIPELAMNLDYKANGWILGVGVDMLSIAPRTKAIGGDGSTYK
;
A
#
# COMPACT_ATOMS: atom_id res chain seq x y z
N ASN A 1 17.47 1.33 -25.92
CA ASN A 1 16.08 0.90 -25.80
C ASN A 1 15.29 2.02 -25.11
N MET A 2 14.24 2.48 -25.74
CA MET A 2 13.40 3.56 -25.23
C MET A 2 12.07 2.92 -24.77
N TYR A 3 11.73 3.09 -23.48
CA TYR A 3 10.51 2.52 -22.92
C TYR A 3 9.56 3.63 -22.46
N THR A 4 8.30 3.57 -22.88
CA THR A 4 7.25 4.51 -22.47
C THR A 4 6.42 4.02 -21.27
N VAL A 5 6.87 2.93 -20.62
CA VAL A 5 6.14 2.27 -19.52
C VAL A 5 5.89 3.16 -18.30
N TYR A 6 6.63 4.25 -18.15
CA TYR A 6 6.42 5.23 -17.08
C TYR A 6 5.45 6.35 -17.44
N SER A 7 4.89 6.35 -18.66
CA SER A 7 3.83 7.27 -19.03
C SER A 7 2.64 7.06 -18.11
N ARG A 8 2.12 8.16 -17.57
CA ARG A 8 1.01 8.14 -16.62
C ARG A 8 -0.16 8.90 -17.18
N MET A 9 -1.34 8.35 -16.95
CA MET A 9 -2.61 9.04 -17.19
C MET A 9 -3.40 9.03 -15.90
N GLY A 10 -4.14 10.10 -15.65
CA GLY A 10 -4.95 10.20 -14.46
C GLY A 10 -6.00 11.28 -14.57
N PHE A 11 -6.98 11.17 -13.70
CA PHE A 11 -8.07 12.12 -13.56
C PHE A 11 -8.23 12.47 -12.10
N ASP A 12 -8.32 13.77 -11.82
CA ASP A 12 -8.64 14.30 -10.52
C ASP A 12 -10.06 14.92 -10.61
N PHE A 13 -10.93 14.48 -9.72
CA PHE A 13 -12.34 14.91 -9.70
C PHE A 13 -12.59 15.70 -8.41
N ALA A 14 -13.21 16.87 -8.55
CA ALA A 14 -13.82 17.58 -7.43
C ALA A 14 -15.27 17.11 -7.30
N GLY A 15 -15.65 16.66 -6.12
CA GLY A 15 -17.00 16.21 -5.79
C GLY A 15 -17.81 17.29 -5.06
N PRO A 16 -19.10 17.01 -4.82
CA PRO A 16 -19.94 17.88 -4.02
C PRO A 16 -19.50 17.89 -2.55
N MET A 17 -19.94 18.90 -1.82
CA MET A 17 -19.81 18.91 -0.37
C MET A 17 -20.72 17.84 0.24
N ILE A 18 -20.19 17.03 1.16
CA ILE A 18 -20.97 16.10 1.97
C ILE A 18 -20.89 16.55 3.43
N GLY A 19 -21.96 17.17 3.91
CA GLY A 19 -21.94 17.89 5.17
C GLY A 19 -20.90 19.00 5.14
N LYS A 20 -19.89 18.93 6.01
CA LYS A 20 -18.77 19.88 6.08
C LYS A 20 -17.52 19.39 5.32
N ALA A 21 -17.55 18.21 4.74
CA ALA A 21 -16.42 17.66 4.01
C ALA A 21 -16.41 18.13 2.55
N LYS A 22 -15.26 18.61 2.09
CA LYS A 22 -14.96 18.71 0.66
C LYS A 22 -14.61 17.29 0.16
N THR A 23 -15.25 16.86 -0.94
CA THR A 23 -14.95 15.54 -1.48
C THR A 23 -14.14 15.65 -2.77
N SER A 24 -13.28 14.68 -2.99
CA SER A 24 -12.52 14.53 -4.23
C SER A 24 -12.25 13.05 -4.51
N ALA A 25 -11.96 12.74 -5.77
CA ALA A 25 -11.52 11.41 -6.17
C ALA A 25 -10.33 11.53 -7.12
N LYS A 26 -9.49 10.51 -7.13
CA LYS A 26 -8.37 10.38 -8.05
C LYS A 26 -8.32 8.98 -8.63
N ILE A 27 -8.08 8.92 -9.94
CA ILE A 27 -7.68 7.70 -10.64
C ILE A 27 -6.38 7.98 -11.38
N GLU A 28 -5.39 7.13 -11.25
CA GLU A 28 -4.11 7.21 -11.96
C GLU A 28 -3.63 5.81 -12.34
N PHE A 29 -3.12 5.67 -13.55
CA PHE A 29 -2.55 4.44 -14.07
C PHE A 29 -1.30 4.70 -14.90
N ASP A 30 -0.45 3.68 -15.03
CA ASP A 30 0.71 3.64 -15.92
C ASP A 30 0.71 2.35 -16.76
N PHE A 31 1.69 2.21 -17.66
CA PHE A 31 1.82 1.07 -18.57
C PHE A 31 2.92 0.10 -18.14
N ARG A 32 3.28 0.05 -16.85
CA ARG A 32 4.35 -0.83 -16.38
C ARG A 32 3.89 -2.28 -16.14
N GLY A 33 2.60 -2.56 -16.15
CA GLY A 33 2.07 -3.90 -15.88
C GLY A 33 2.47 -4.43 -14.50
N ASN A 34 2.51 -5.76 -14.36
CA ASN A 34 2.82 -6.47 -13.11
C ASN A 34 4.19 -7.16 -13.15
N GLY A 35 5.18 -6.59 -13.80
CA GLY A 35 6.52 -7.16 -13.90
C GLY A 35 7.08 -7.10 -15.31
N ASN A 36 8.18 -7.78 -15.55
CA ASN A 36 8.88 -7.73 -16.83
C ASN A 36 8.13 -8.45 -17.96
N ASP A 37 7.30 -9.44 -17.63
CA ASP A 37 6.58 -10.26 -18.61
C ASP A 37 5.34 -9.57 -19.19
N ASN A 38 4.87 -8.48 -18.55
CA ASN A 38 3.68 -7.74 -18.93
C ASN A 38 3.99 -6.24 -19.13
N LEU A 39 5.11 -5.94 -19.73
CA LEU A 39 5.47 -4.57 -20.14
C LEU A 39 4.40 -4.04 -21.10
N SER A 40 3.99 -2.80 -20.89
CA SER A 40 2.91 -2.10 -21.63
C SER A 40 1.48 -2.48 -21.20
N ALA A 41 1.30 -3.40 -20.25
CA ALA A 41 -0.03 -3.64 -19.66
C ALA A 41 -0.39 -2.51 -18.68
N LEU A 42 -1.66 -2.13 -18.69
CA LEU A 42 -2.19 -1.09 -17.82
C LEU A 42 -2.10 -1.52 -16.36
N ARG A 43 -1.56 -0.64 -15.50
CA ARG A 43 -1.49 -0.86 -14.05
C ARG A 43 -2.14 0.29 -13.29
N LEU A 44 -3.14 -0.04 -12.46
CA LEU A 44 -3.75 0.91 -11.56
C LEU A 44 -2.76 1.33 -10.47
N ARG A 45 -2.52 2.63 -10.36
CA ARG A 45 -1.64 3.22 -9.35
C ARG A 45 -2.43 3.77 -8.17
N HIS A 46 -3.34 4.68 -8.48
CA HIS A 46 -4.20 5.34 -7.51
C HIS A 46 -5.65 5.24 -7.95
N ALA A 47 -6.53 4.89 -7.03
CA ALA A 47 -7.97 4.93 -7.18
C ALA A 47 -8.58 5.12 -5.80
N TYR A 48 -8.92 6.36 -5.43
CA TYR A 48 -9.41 6.65 -4.09
C TYR A 48 -10.37 7.84 -4.07
N PHE A 49 -11.20 7.85 -3.04
CA PHE A 49 -11.99 8.98 -2.60
C PHE A 49 -11.34 9.64 -1.40
N ASN A 50 -11.45 10.95 -1.30
CA ASN A 50 -10.95 11.74 -0.20
C ASN A 50 -12.04 12.65 0.34
N PHE A 51 -12.18 12.68 1.66
CA PHE A 51 -13.06 13.55 2.42
C PHE A 51 -12.19 14.47 3.26
N ASP A 52 -12.34 15.78 3.10
CA ASP A 52 -11.50 16.80 3.72
C ASP A 52 -12.34 17.77 4.56
N TRP A 53 -12.17 17.71 5.87
CA TRP A 53 -12.77 18.64 6.85
C TRP A 53 -11.79 19.72 7.30
N GLY A 54 -10.71 19.97 6.54
CA GLY A 54 -9.66 20.90 6.84
C GLY A 54 -8.53 20.26 7.66
N LYS A 55 -8.69 20.16 8.97
CA LYS A 55 -7.69 19.48 9.83
C LYS A 55 -7.73 17.96 9.70
N ASP A 56 -8.91 17.41 9.51
CA ASP A 56 -9.17 15.97 9.43
C ASP A 56 -9.44 15.56 7.99
N LYS A 57 -8.85 14.44 7.57
CA LYS A 57 -9.04 13.86 6.25
C LYS A 57 -9.24 12.36 6.34
N LEU A 58 -10.16 11.85 5.55
CA LEU A 58 -10.38 10.41 5.37
C LEU A 58 -10.19 10.06 3.91
N LEU A 59 -9.33 9.08 3.65
CA LEU A 59 -9.10 8.52 2.33
C LEU A 59 -9.56 7.08 2.31
N VAL A 60 -10.30 6.71 1.27
CA VAL A 60 -10.78 5.33 1.05
C VAL A 60 -10.45 4.93 -0.38
N GLY A 61 -9.68 3.86 -0.54
CA GLY A 61 -9.28 3.31 -1.84
C GLY A 61 -7.80 3.01 -1.95
N GLN A 62 -7.33 2.78 -3.16
CA GLN A 62 -5.95 2.38 -3.43
C GLN A 62 -5.03 3.60 -3.59
N THR A 63 -3.96 3.63 -2.80
CA THR A 63 -2.87 4.61 -2.93
C THR A 63 -1.59 4.08 -2.30
N SER A 64 -0.53 4.89 -2.30
CA SER A 64 0.75 4.53 -1.69
C SER A 64 0.61 4.28 -0.19
N HIS A 65 1.47 3.40 0.33
CA HIS A 65 1.54 3.09 1.75
C HIS A 65 1.70 4.37 2.61
N PRO A 66 1.13 4.44 3.82
CA PRO A 66 1.27 5.61 4.70
C PRO A 66 2.72 6.04 4.94
N PHE A 67 3.64 5.10 5.04
CA PHE A 67 5.06 5.36 5.28
C PHE A 67 5.84 5.85 4.05
N PHE A 68 5.21 5.94 2.90
CA PHE A 68 5.84 6.56 1.74
C PHE A 68 6.23 8.02 2.01
N GLY A 69 5.45 8.72 2.83
CA GLY A 69 5.76 10.00 3.43
C GLY A 69 6.10 11.12 2.44
N GLU A 70 6.64 12.21 2.97
CA GLU A 70 7.05 13.38 2.18
C GLU A 70 8.51 13.32 1.73
N VAL A 71 9.36 12.56 2.41
CA VAL A 71 10.80 12.50 2.16
C VAL A 71 11.13 11.56 0.99
N SER A 72 10.49 10.41 0.94
CA SER A 72 10.76 9.39 -0.09
C SER A 72 10.65 9.89 -1.53
N PRO A 73 9.68 10.77 -1.89
CA PRO A 73 9.61 11.31 -3.25
C PRO A 73 10.73 12.28 -3.63
N GLN A 74 11.50 12.77 -2.66
CA GLN A 74 12.50 13.83 -2.85
C GLN A 74 13.93 13.30 -3.06
N ILE A 75 14.11 11.98 -3.10
CA ILE A 75 15.41 11.36 -3.32
C ILE A 75 15.67 11.10 -4.81
N LEU A 76 16.94 11.15 -5.22
CA LEU A 76 17.34 11.00 -6.61
C LEU A 76 16.98 9.65 -7.21
N ASN A 77 17.11 8.58 -6.44
CA ASN A 77 16.75 7.23 -6.87
C ASN A 77 15.93 6.54 -5.79
N LEU A 78 14.65 6.39 -6.07
CA LEU A 78 13.70 5.81 -5.14
C LEU A 78 13.99 4.34 -4.80
N ASN A 79 14.61 3.60 -5.72
CA ASN A 79 14.90 2.17 -5.53
C ASN A 79 16.21 1.91 -4.78
N THR A 80 17.18 2.81 -4.87
CA THR A 80 18.51 2.61 -4.30
C THR A 80 18.93 3.70 -3.31
N GLY A 81 18.27 4.85 -3.34
CA GLY A 81 18.59 6.00 -2.49
C GLY A 81 17.83 6.04 -1.17
N SER A 82 16.86 5.17 -0.96
CA SER A 82 16.10 5.08 0.29
C SER A 82 16.49 3.80 1.03
N PRO A 83 16.92 3.88 2.28
CA PRO A 83 17.19 2.70 3.11
C PRO A 83 15.91 1.92 3.45
N PHE A 84 14.76 2.55 3.33
CA PHE A 84 13.45 1.99 3.59
C PHE A 84 12.53 2.29 2.40
N GLN A 85 11.88 1.27 1.85
CA GLN A 85 11.17 1.37 0.57
C GLN A 85 9.67 1.02 0.70
N PRO A 86 8.85 1.87 1.31
CA PRO A 86 7.41 1.63 1.47
C PRO A 86 6.64 1.97 0.18
N PHE A 87 6.99 1.37 -0.94
CA PHE A 87 6.43 1.73 -2.26
C PHE A 87 5.12 1.03 -2.60
N GLY A 88 4.65 0.16 -1.72
CA GLY A 88 3.39 -0.56 -1.92
C GLY A 88 2.23 0.39 -2.21
N ARG A 89 1.39 0.00 -3.17
CA ARG A 89 0.08 0.61 -3.38
C ARG A 89 -0.97 -0.44 -3.12
N ALA A 90 -1.85 -0.16 -2.18
CA ALA A 90 -2.86 -1.10 -1.76
C ALA A 90 -4.16 -0.38 -1.42
N PRO A 91 -5.30 -1.08 -1.52
CA PRO A 91 -6.56 -0.60 -0.97
C PRO A 91 -6.39 -0.32 0.53
N GLN A 92 -6.92 0.79 0.98
CA GLN A 92 -6.77 1.23 2.37
C GLN A 92 -7.88 2.19 2.78
N ILE A 93 -8.09 2.25 4.07
CA ILE A 93 -8.82 3.32 4.74
C ILE A 93 -7.79 4.06 5.58
N ARG A 94 -7.62 5.35 5.33
CA ARG A 94 -6.61 6.19 6.00
C ARG A 94 -7.25 7.43 6.58
N TYR A 95 -7.10 7.59 7.87
CA TYR A 95 -7.41 8.83 8.56
C TYR A 95 -6.14 9.64 8.77
N ARG A 96 -6.23 10.95 8.58
CA ARG A 96 -5.15 11.91 8.80
C ARG A 96 -5.68 13.11 9.57
N ARG A 97 -4.92 13.53 10.59
CA ARG A 97 -5.19 14.76 11.34
C ARG A 97 -3.96 15.66 11.36
N ASN A 98 -4.16 16.93 10.97
CA ASN A 98 -3.14 17.95 11.00
C ASN A 98 -3.37 18.86 12.22
N SER A 99 -2.33 19.10 13.02
CA SER A 99 -2.36 19.98 14.20
C SER A 99 -1.08 20.79 14.26
N GLY A 100 -1.12 22.00 13.69
CA GLY A 100 0.08 22.83 13.55
C GLY A 100 1.17 22.10 12.75
N PRO A 101 2.38 21.93 13.33
CA PRO A 101 3.48 21.25 12.66
C PRO A 101 3.36 19.72 12.66
N LEU A 102 2.41 19.18 13.41
CA LEU A 102 2.23 17.74 13.56
C LEU A 102 1.16 17.22 12.61
N GLN A 103 1.45 16.06 12.02
CA GLN A 103 0.51 15.27 11.23
C GLN A 103 0.47 13.85 11.78
N PHE A 104 -0.68 13.45 12.25
CA PHE A 104 -0.96 12.07 12.66
C PHE A 104 -1.66 11.34 11.53
N GLN A 105 -1.30 10.08 11.30
CA GLN A 105 -1.99 9.18 10.35
C GLN A 105 -2.23 7.83 11.00
N LEU A 106 -3.39 7.26 10.68
CA LEU A 106 -3.78 5.89 11.00
C LEU A 106 -4.37 5.26 9.75
N ALA A 107 -3.94 4.05 9.40
CA ALA A 107 -4.45 3.35 8.22
C ALA A 107 -4.64 1.86 8.47
N ALA A 108 -5.71 1.33 7.88
CA ALA A 108 -5.89 -0.09 7.64
C ALA A 108 -5.63 -0.34 6.16
N VAL A 109 -4.65 -1.20 5.84
CA VAL A 109 -4.14 -1.43 4.49
C VAL A 109 -4.30 -2.90 4.14
N TRP A 110 -4.91 -3.19 2.98
CA TRP A 110 -4.96 -4.53 2.42
C TRP A 110 -3.80 -4.73 1.48
N GLN A 111 -2.66 -5.19 2.03
CA GLN A 111 -1.42 -5.36 1.27
C GLN A 111 -1.62 -6.29 0.08
N SER A 112 -1.56 -5.73 -1.13
CA SER A 112 -1.80 -6.46 -2.38
C SER A 112 -0.61 -6.46 -3.33
N GLN A 113 0.33 -5.55 -3.15
CA GLN A 113 1.46 -5.39 -4.05
C GLN A 113 2.68 -6.21 -3.62
N PHE A 114 3.02 -6.21 -2.34
CA PHE A 114 4.09 -7.05 -1.81
C PHE A 114 3.54 -8.40 -1.41
N LYS A 115 4.28 -9.44 -1.78
CA LYS A 115 3.89 -10.84 -1.61
C LYS A 115 4.84 -11.49 -0.63
N SER A 116 4.31 -12.39 0.20
CA SER A 116 5.11 -13.24 1.08
C SER A 116 5.44 -14.56 0.42
N HIS A 117 6.55 -15.17 0.83
CA HIS A 117 6.81 -16.57 0.51
C HIS A 117 5.78 -17.43 1.26
N GLY A 118 5.16 -18.33 0.55
CA GLY A 118 4.36 -19.39 1.16
C GLY A 118 5.26 -20.41 1.87
N PRO A 119 4.66 -21.29 2.67
CA PRO A 119 5.39 -22.47 3.13
C PRO A 119 5.91 -23.24 1.93
N THR A 120 7.11 -23.80 2.02
CA THR A 120 7.60 -24.81 1.08
C THR A 120 6.58 -25.93 1.09
N ALA A 121 5.70 -25.95 0.10
CA ALA A 121 4.87 -27.11 -0.09
C ALA A 121 5.75 -28.15 -0.79
N ASP A 122 6.03 -29.20 -0.09
CA ASP A 122 6.44 -30.44 -0.72
C ASP A 122 5.17 -31.13 -1.23
N ASP A 123 4.50 -30.45 -2.17
CA ASP A 123 3.30 -30.96 -2.83
C ASP A 123 3.65 -31.77 -4.10
N GLY A 124 4.94 -32.09 -4.27
CA GLY A 124 5.47 -32.81 -5.43
C GLY A 124 5.43 -31.99 -6.73
N THR A 125 4.93 -30.74 -6.72
CA THR A 125 4.80 -29.95 -7.95
C THR A 125 6.01 -29.04 -8.20
N GLY A 126 6.98 -28.98 -7.28
CA GLY A 126 8.15 -28.11 -7.37
C GLY A 126 7.83 -26.60 -7.33
N LYS A 127 6.57 -26.22 -7.10
CA LYS A 127 6.10 -24.83 -7.06
C LYS A 127 6.11 -24.22 -5.67
N GLY A 128 6.70 -24.91 -4.71
CA GLY A 128 6.60 -24.65 -3.27
C GLY A 128 7.16 -23.35 -2.73
N ASN A 129 7.66 -22.43 -3.55
CA ASN A 129 8.26 -21.19 -3.08
C ASN A 129 7.80 -19.92 -3.81
N ALA A 130 6.70 -19.99 -4.54
CA ALA A 130 6.19 -18.83 -5.25
C ALA A 130 5.68 -17.77 -4.24
N ARG A 131 6.20 -16.56 -4.36
CA ARG A 131 5.65 -15.40 -3.64
C ARG A 131 4.19 -15.18 -4.07
N ASN A 132 3.30 -15.12 -3.11
CA ASN A 132 1.88 -14.90 -3.37
C ASN A 132 1.22 -14.05 -2.27
N GLN A 133 -0.04 -13.70 -2.48
CA GLN A 133 -0.83 -12.88 -1.56
C GLN A 133 -1.61 -13.71 -0.52
N TYR A 134 -1.62 -15.03 -0.64
CA TYR A 134 -2.43 -15.88 0.24
C TYR A 134 -2.11 -15.71 1.73
N PRO A 135 -0.82 -15.60 2.17
CA PRO A 135 -0.53 -15.41 3.58
C PRO A 135 -1.19 -14.16 4.18
N HIS A 136 -1.29 -13.08 3.42
CA HIS A 136 -1.97 -11.86 3.86
C HIS A 136 -3.51 -12.03 3.84
N LYS A 137 -4.04 -12.62 2.76
CA LYS A 137 -5.48 -12.89 2.65
C LYS A 137 -5.98 -13.86 3.72
N ASN A 138 -5.21 -14.89 4.02
CA ASN A 138 -5.60 -15.91 5.01
C ASN A 138 -5.65 -15.35 6.43
N SER A 139 -4.89 -14.30 6.74
CA SER A 139 -4.93 -13.68 8.06
C SER A 139 -6.26 -13.00 8.37
N ASN A 140 -6.99 -12.56 7.33
CA ASN A 140 -8.21 -11.75 7.44
C ASN A 140 -8.07 -10.47 8.27
N ILE A 141 -6.83 -10.11 8.62
CA ILE A 141 -6.50 -8.90 9.38
C ILE A 141 -5.77 -7.95 8.44
N PRO A 142 -6.24 -6.72 8.24
CA PRO A 142 -5.49 -5.73 7.47
C PRO A 142 -4.20 -5.38 8.18
N GLU A 143 -3.21 -4.95 7.42
CA GLU A 143 -2.03 -4.27 7.93
C GLU A 143 -2.46 -2.96 8.60
N LEU A 144 -2.01 -2.73 9.83
CA LEU A 144 -2.31 -1.52 10.59
C LEU A 144 -1.07 -0.66 10.65
N ALA A 145 -1.14 0.52 10.04
CA ALA A 145 -0.04 1.46 10.00
C ALA A 145 -0.41 2.75 10.73
N MET A 146 0.48 3.23 11.59
CA MET A 146 0.34 4.48 12.31
C MET A 146 1.62 5.28 12.19
N ASN A 147 1.54 6.56 11.85
CA ASN A 147 2.70 7.43 11.87
C ASN A 147 2.36 8.84 12.39
N LEU A 148 3.40 9.46 12.93
CA LEU A 148 3.40 10.84 13.38
C LEU A 148 4.55 11.57 12.70
N ASP A 149 4.22 12.60 11.93
CA ASP A 149 5.17 13.44 11.23
C ASP A 149 5.20 14.83 11.86
N TYR A 150 6.39 15.41 11.95
CA TYR A 150 6.64 16.81 12.35
C TYR A 150 7.28 17.55 11.18
N LYS A 151 6.73 18.72 10.86
CA LYS A 151 7.25 19.55 9.77
C LYS A 151 7.20 21.02 10.18
N ALA A 152 8.34 21.55 10.58
CA ALA A 152 8.53 22.99 10.86
C ALA A 152 10.01 23.35 10.85
N ASN A 153 10.30 24.63 10.67
CA ASN A 153 11.63 25.23 10.80
C ASN A 153 12.72 24.51 9.95
N GLY A 154 12.35 24.03 8.76
CA GLY A 154 13.27 23.30 7.88
C GLY A 154 13.47 21.83 8.25
N TRP A 155 12.85 21.33 9.32
CA TRP A 155 12.90 19.93 9.73
C TRP A 155 11.67 19.17 9.25
N ILE A 156 11.92 17.95 8.77
CA ILE A 156 10.90 16.92 8.50
C ILE A 156 11.35 15.68 9.25
N LEU A 157 10.61 15.32 10.29
CA LEU A 157 10.87 14.17 11.14
C LEU A 157 9.61 13.32 11.19
N GLY A 158 9.78 11.99 11.17
CA GLY A 158 8.65 11.06 11.24
C GLY A 158 9.01 9.82 12.03
N VAL A 159 8.03 9.31 12.76
CA VAL A 159 8.08 8.00 13.42
C VAL A 159 6.82 7.24 13.10
N GLY A 160 6.95 5.95 12.83
CA GLY A 160 5.81 5.09 12.52
C GLY A 160 5.95 3.69 13.08
N VAL A 161 4.80 3.07 13.27
CA VAL A 161 4.67 1.66 13.67
C VAL A 161 3.74 0.98 12.68
N ASP A 162 4.12 -0.21 12.28
CA ASP A 162 3.38 -1.05 11.35
C ASP A 162 3.21 -2.45 11.91
N MET A 163 2.02 -2.99 11.76
CA MET A 163 1.67 -4.35 12.18
C MET A 163 1.04 -5.10 11.02
N LEU A 164 1.74 -6.08 10.51
CA LEU A 164 1.25 -6.99 9.47
C LEU A 164 1.03 -8.39 10.04
N SER A 165 -0.20 -8.87 9.93
CA SER A 165 -0.55 -10.25 10.27
C SER A 165 -0.44 -11.17 9.05
N ILE A 166 0.24 -12.29 9.21
CA ILE A 166 0.47 -13.27 8.15
C ILE A 166 -0.01 -14.64 8.63
N ALA A 167 -0.88 -15.30 7.86
CA ALA A 167 -1.27 -16.69 8.06
C ALA A 167 -0.83 -17.51 6.83
N PRO A 168 0.34 -18.15 6.88
CA PRO A 168 0.91 -18.86 5.73
C PRO A 168 0.02 -19.98 5.20
N ARG A 169 -0.75 -20.61 6.08
CA ARG A 169 -1.67 -21.72 5.76
C ARG A 169 -3.00 -21.54 6.50
N THR A 170 -4.07 -21.97 5.87
CA THR A 170 -5.39 -22.10 6.51
C THR A 170 -5.64 -23.53 6.99
N LYS A 171 -4.87 -24.48 6.48
CA LYS A 171 -4.94 -25.91 6.83
C LYS A 171 -3.54 -26.49 6.86
N ALA A 172 -3.27 -27.37 7.80
CA ALA A 172 -2.07 -28.20 7.84
C ALA A 172 -2.47 -29.66 7.69
N ILE A 173 -1.68 -30.43 6.96
CA ILE A 173 -1.85 -31.88 6.83
C ILE A 173 -0.84 -32.53 7.76
N GLY A 174 -1.32 -33.32 8.71
CA GLY A 174 -0.47 -34.14 9.57
C GLY A 174 0.17 -35.30 8.80
N GLY A 175 1.23 -35.88 9.39
CA GLY A 175 1.89 -37.05 8.79
C GLY A 175 0.99 -38.30 8.67
N ASP A 176 -0.14 -38.29 9.34
CA ASP A 176 -1.20 -39.31 9.28
C ASP A 176 -2.27 -39.02 8.22
N GLY A 177 -2.13 -37.92 7.45
CA GLY A 177 -3.08 -37.48 6.46
C GLY A 177 -4.28 -36.67 7.04
N SER A 178 -4.33 -36.49 8.35
CA SER A 178 -5.39 -35.67 8.97
C SER A 178 -5.20 -34.18 8.65
N THR A 179 -6.32 -33.44 8.56
CA THR A 179 -6.32 -32.01 8.25
C THR A 179 -6.62 -31.23 9.54
N TYR A 180 -5.72 -30.33 9.92
CA TYR A 180 -5.87 -29.39 11.02
C TYR A 180 -6.19 -28.00 10.49
N LYS A 181 -7.08 -27.25 11.17
CA LYS A 181 -7.40 -25.84 10.90
C LYS A 181 -6.60 -24.95 11.83
#